data_3eb3e24e5c9d2c910a0bc06907d1da7d
#
_entry.id   3eb3e24e5c9d2c910a0bc06907d1da7d
#
_cell.length_a   1.000
_cell.length_b   1.000
_cell.length_c   1.000
_cell.angle_alpha   90.00
_cell.angle_beta   90.00
_cell.angle_gamma   90.00
#
_symmetry.space_group_name_H-M   'P 1'
#
loop_
_entity.id
_entity.type
_entity.pdbx_description
1 polymer ?
#
loop_
_entity_poly.entity_id
_entity_poly.type
_entity_poly.pdbx_seq_one_letter_code
_entity_poly.pdbx_strand_id
1 'polypeptide(L)'
;MKKTVFLSLLLVVLLVFVSCSGGNATSQSSTGSTGASMSVSTLQTIMDRGVLRAGIALNGPPIGGRDDKGQPYGYDVDFAQKFADTLGVKLEITDVDGETRIPALTSGRVDIVFANMTGNLERAKSINFSTPYLRAGIKMMVRNGSSHEVVEDLNSSSIKIAVARGTTGEELALAYAPKAELVYVANFTDQTLLLKQGKVDATFEDSTLIDFTAGQSKGELVARSKLYTSDPICIGLPKGVMEFVRYVDMFVSWMISSGWQKETYMKWWGTEPTAELVALW
;
A
#
# COMPACT_ATOMS: atom_id res chain seq x y z
N MET A 1 -10.02 58.42 31.29
CA MET A 1 -11.27 58.96 31.90
C MET A 1 -12.18 57.77 32.25
N LYS A 2 -12.39 57.60 33.58
CA LYS A 2 -13.59 57.13 34.28
C LYS A 2 -14.14 55.72 33.91
N LYS A 3 -13.96 54.66 34.76
CA LYS A 3 -14.75 54.27 35.96
C LYS A 3 -16.14 53.76 35.54
N THR A 4 -16.63 52.58 35.97
CA THR A 4 -16.96 52.04 37.32
C THR A 4 -17.44 50.58 37.15
N VAL A 5 -16.98 49.59 37.80
CA VAL A 5 -17.35 48.84 39.01
C VAL A 5 -18.87 48.78 39.29
N PHE A 6 -19.45 47.59 39.33
CA PHE A 6 -20.49 47.23 40.28
C PHE A 6 -20.40 45.76 40.69
N LEU A 7 -20.22 45.59 41.98
CA LEU A 7 -20.21 44.44 42.83
C LEU A 7 -21.62 44.25 43.38
N SER A 8 -22.19 43.09 43.45
CA SER A 8 -23.29 42.76 44.32
C SER A 8 -23.30 41.32 44.78
N LEU A 9 -23.10 41.21 46.03
CA LEU A 9 -23.13 40.15 47.02
C LEU A 9 -24.57 39.96 47.52
N LEU A 10 -25.01 38.69 47.74
CA LEU A 10 -25.98 38.28 48.80
C LEU A 10 -26.20 36.78 48.71
N LEU A 11 -25.74 36.00 49.60
CA LEU A 11 -26.12 35.67 51.00
C LEU A 11 -27.22 34.57 51.09
N VAL A 12 -26.76 33.35 51.39
CA VAL A 12 -27.19 32.33 52.39
C VAL A 12 -28.70 32.14 52.65
N VAL A 13 -29.17 30.89 52.60
CA VAL A 13 -29.92 30.25 53.68
C VAL A 13 -29.73 28.75 53.73
N LEU A 14 -29.23 28.24 54.81
CA LEU A 14 -29.10 26.88 55.28
C LEU A 14 -30.45 26.38 55.80
N LEU A 15 -30.92 25.22 55.43
CA LEU A 15 -31.93 24.47 56.18
C LEU A 15 -31.61 23.00 56.21
N VAL A 16 -31.20 22.55 57.37
CA VAL A 16 -31.03 21.15 57.76
C VAL A 16 -32.38 20.57 58.09
N PHE A 17 -32.77 19.46 57.49
CA PHE A 17 -33.75 18.54 58.07
C PHE A 17 -33.15 17.12 58.12
N VAL A 18 -32.88 16.70 59.35
CA VAL A 18 -32.66 15.31 59.74
C VAL A 18 -34.01 14.67 59.90
N SER A 19 -34.27 13.55 59.20
CA SER A 19 -35.32 12.60 59.60
C SER A 19 -34.82 11.21 59.33
N CYS A 20 -34.54 10.48 60.40
CA CYS A 20 -34.37 9.05 60.41
C CYS A 20 -35.71 8.34 60.24
N SER A 21 -35.85 7.43 59.32
CA SER A 21 -36.77 6.30 59.44
C SER A 21 -36.24 5.15 58.61
N GLY A 22 -36.11 4.00 59.26
CA GLY A 22 -35.54 2.75 58.68
C GLY A 22 -36.50 2.09 57.69
N GLY A 23 -35.90 1.46 56.70
CA GLY A 23 -36.62 0.66 55.73
C GLY A 23 -35.67 -0.11 54.84
N ASN A 24 -35.73 -1.39 54.91
CA ASN A 24 -35.08 -2.48 54.20
C ASN A 24 -34.36 -2.12 52.86
N ALA A 25 -33.06 -2.28 52.85
CA ALA A 25 -32.25 -2.22 51.63
C ALA A 25 -32.34 -3.54 50.87
N THR A 26 -33.16 -3.63 49.87
CA THR A 26 -33.07 -4.63 48.83
C THR A 26 -31.98 -4.15 47.85
N SER A 27 -30.83 -4.82 47.92
CA SER A 27 -29.73 -4.62 46.98
C SER A 27 -30.16 -5.03 45.56
N GLN A 28 -30.65 -4.09 44.77
CA GLN A 28 -30.67 -4.29 43.31
C GLN A 28 -29.26 -4.07 42.79
N SER A 29 -28.57 -5.19 42.55
CA SER A 29 -27.39 -5.22 41.71
C SER A 29 -27.81 -4.77 40.29
N SER A 30 -27.62 -3.51 39.98
CA SER A 30 -27.61 -3.06 38.61
C SER A 30 -26.38 -3.66 37.93
N THR A 31 -26.53 -4.84 37.34
CA THR A 31 -25.64 -5.31 36.30
C THR A 31 -25.70 -4.33 35.15
N GLY A 32 -24.83 -3.34 35.19
CA GLY A 32 -24.50 -2.50 34.07
C GLY A 32 -23.91 -3.40 32.97
N SER A 33 -24.77 -3.91 32.10
CA SER A 33 -24.35 -4.43 30.82
C SER A 33 -23.71 -3.27 30.05
N THR A 34 -22.40 -3.10 30.22
CA THR A 34 -21.59 -2.38 29.24
C THR A 34 -21.68 -3.18 27.96
N GLY A 35 -22.70 -2.89 27.15
CA GLY A 35 -22.77 -3.33 25.77
C GLY A 35 -21.55 -2.75 25.08
N ALA A 36 -20.47 -3.56 25.01
CA ALA A 36 -19.41 -3.29 24.08
C ALA A 36 -20.10 -3.19 22.72
N SER A 37 -20.17 -1.97 22.17
CA SER A 37 -20.55 -1.76 20.79
C SER A 37 -19.57 -2.60 19.96
N MET A 38 -20.01 -3.77 19.53
CA MET A 38 -19.22 -4.58 18.63
C MET A 38 -19.09 -3.77 17.34
N SER A 39 -17.91 -3.20 17.12
CA SER A 39 -17.61 -2.58 15.83
C SER A 39 -17.83 -3.64 14.75
N VAL A 40 -18.65 -3.35 13.78
CA VAL A 40 -18.89 -4.26 12.67
C VAL A 40 -17.54 -4.53 12.00
N SER A 41 -17.19 -5.81 11.87
CA SER A 41 -15.96 -6.26 11.26
C SER A 41 -15.87 -5.78 9.81
N THR A 42 -14.71 -5.30 9.40
CA THR A 42 -14.45 -4.91 7.99
C THR A 42 -14.69 -6.09 7.06
N LEU A 43 -14.26 -7.29 7.43
CA LEU A 43 -14.48 -8.52 6.69
C LEU A 43 -15.98 -8.81 6.52
N GLN A 44 -16.76 -8.73 7.61
CA GLN A 44 -18.20 -8.93 7.55
C GLN A 44 -18.89 -7.87 6.67
N THR A 45 -18.47 -6.62 6.77
CA THR A 45 -18.98 -5.52 5.93
C THR A 45 -18.77 -5.78 4.45
N ILE A 46 -17.61 -6.33 4.06
CA ILE A 46 -17.29 -6.69 2.66
C ILE A 46 -18.21 -7.84 2.22
N MET A 47 -18.36 -8.88 3.02
CA MET A 47 -19.20 -10.04 2.70
C MET A 47 -20.68 -9.65 2.59
N ASP A 48 -21.20 -8.86 3.52
CA ASP A 48 -22.60 -8.39 3.52
C ASP A 48 -22.89 -7.49 2.32
N ARG A 49 -21.93 -6.68 1.90
CA ARG A 49 -22.02 -5.85 0.69
C ARG A 49 -21.95 -6.68 -0.60
N GLY A 50 -21.36 -7.87 -0.54
CA GLY A 50 -21.13 -8.73 -1.70
C GLY A 50 -20.09 -8.22 -2.70
N VAL A 51 -19.27 -7.25 -2.32
CA VAL A 51 -18.26 -6.59 -3.18
C VAL A 51 -17.00 -6.30 -2.40
N LEU A 52 -15.85 -6.70 -2.95
CA LEU A 52 -14.53 -6.26 -2.52
C LEU A 52 -14.08 -5.08 -3.40
N ARG A 53 -13.83 -3.92 -2.80
CA ARG A 53 -13.26 -2.76 -3.49
C ARG A 53 -11.74 -2.79 -3.33
N ALA A 54 -11.02 -3.07 -4.40
CA ALA A 54 -9.56 -3.17 -4.39
C ALA A 54 -8.90 -2.03 -5.16
N GLY A 55 -7.91 -1.38 -4.57
CA GLY A 55 -6.98 -0.51 -5.27
C GLY A 55 -5.89 -1.33 -5.93
N ILE A 56 -5.76 -1.26 -7.26
CA ILE A 56 -4.75 -2.01 -8.03
C ILE A 56 -4.03 -1.05 -8.96
N ALA A 57 -2.69 -1.15 -9.04
CA ALA A 57 -1.92 -0.39 -10.01
C ALA A 57 -1.97 -1.08 -11.37
N LEU A 58 -2.60 -0.45 -12.36
CA LEU A 58 -2.81 -1.02 -13.70
C LEU A 58 -1.91 -0.42 -14.78
N ASN A 59 -0.68 -0.05 -14.40
CA ASN A 59 0.23 0.72 -15.23
C ASN A 59 1.71 0.27 -15.11
N GLY A 60 1.91 -0.99 -14.74
CA GLY A 60 3.23 -1.63 -14.61
C GLY A 60 3.14 -3.14 -14.83
N PRO A 61 2.96 -3.62 -16.10
CA PRO A 61 3.02 -5.05 -16.37
C PRO A 61 4.38 -5.64 -16.00
N PRO A 62 4.45 -6.88 -15.50
CA PRO A 62 3.38 -7.88 -15.40
C PRO A 62 2.59 -7.83 -14.08
N ILE A 63 2.88 -6.89 -13.19
CA ILE A 63 2.19 -6.74 -11.89
C ILE A 63 0.72 -6.37 -12.11
N GLY A 64 0.48 -5.32 -12.89
CA GLY A 64 -0.86 -4.90 -13.27
C GLY A 64 -0.85 -4.08 -14.55
N GLY A 65 -1.85 -4.29 -15.39
CA GLY A 65 -1.99 -3.60 -16.68
C GLY A 65 -3.43 -3.63 -17.19
N ARG A 66 -3.61 -3.05 -18.37
CA ARG A 66 -4.86 -3.16 -19.14
C ARG A 66 -4.54 -3.76 -20.51
N ASP A 67 -5.39 -4.68 -20.95
CA ASP A 67 -5.30 -5.24 -22.29
C ASP A 67 -5.82 -4.25 -23.35
N ASP A 68 -5.78 -4.64 -24.61
CA ASP A 68 -6.24 -3.83 -25.75
C ASP A 68 -7.75 -3.50 -25.68
N LYS A 69 -8.50 -4.22 -24.84
CA LYS A 69 -9.94 -3.97 -24.57
C LYS A 69 -10.15 -3.15 -23.31
N GLY A 70 -9.06 -2.71 -22.65
CA GLY A 70 -9.10 -1.98 -21.40
C GLY A 70 -9.36 -2.86 -20.17
N GLN A 71 -9.35 -4.20 -20.29
CA GLN A 71 -9.61 -5.09 -19.18
C GLN A 71 -8.38 -5.19 -18.28
N PRO A 72 -8.54 -5.13 -16.94
CA PRO A 72 -7.45 -5.31 -16.01
C PRO A 72 -6.85 -6.71 -16.10
N TYR A 73 -5.52 -6.80 -16.06
CA TYR A 73 -4.78 -8.06 -15.98
C TYR A 73 -3.50 -7.86 -15.15
N GLY A 74 -2.90 -8.96 -14.71
CA GLY A 74 -1.61 -8.95 -14.03
C GLY A 74 -1.60 -9.77 -12.74
N TYR A 75 -0.43 -9.86 -12.14
CA TYR A 75 -0.21 -10.62 -10.92
C TYR A 75 -1.08 -10.14 -9.76
N ASP A 76 -1.11 -8.84 -9.50
CA ASP A 76 -1.92 -8.23 -8.45
C ASP A 76 -3.43 -8.34 -8.73
N VAL A 77 -3.83 -8.32 -10.01
CA VAL A 77 -5.24 -8.53 -10.42
C VAL A 77 -5.66 -9.97 -10.11
N ASP A 78 -4.81 -10.96 -10.43
CA ASP A 78 -5.09 -12.37 -10.12
C ASP A 78 -5.18 -12.58 -8.60
N PHE A 79 -4.30 -11.97 -7.80
CA PHE A 79 -4.36 -12.04 -6.34
C PHE A 79 -5.64 -11.44 -5.77
N ALA A 80 -6.01 -10.25 -6.23
CA ALA A 80 -7.23 -9.58 -5.79
C ALA A 80 -8.49 -10.37 -6.17
N GLN A 81 -8.53 -10.94 -7.39
CA GLN A 81 -9.63 -11.80 -7.83
C GLN A 81 -9.71 -13.06 -6.97
N LYS A 82 -8.57 -13.73 -6.74
CA LYS A 82 -8.51 -14.93 -5.89
C LYS A 82 -8.97 -14.63 -4.46
N PHE A 83 -8.59 -13.48 -3.92
CA PHE A 83 -9.05 -13.05 -2.60
C PHE A 83 -10.57 -12.83 -2.58
N ALA A 84 -11.14 -12.12 -3.57
CA ALA A 84 -12.58 -11.93 -3.68
C ALA A 84 -13.33 -13.26 -3.79
N ASP A 85 -12.79 -14.23 -4.56
CA ASP A 85 -13.36 -15.58 -4.70
C ASP A 85 -13.40 -16.32 -3.36
N THR A 86 -12.38 -16.19 -2.50
CA THR A 86 -12.38 -16.82 -1.16
C THR A 86 -13.46 -16.25 -0.24
N LEU A 87 -13.87 -15.00 -0.47
CA LEU A 87 -14.95 -14.35 0.27
C LEU A 87 -16.34 -14.60 -0.36
N GLY A 88 -16.41 -15.16 -1.57
CA GLY A 88 -17.64 -15.33 -2.32
C GLY A 88 -18.26 -14.01 -2.78
N VAL A 89 -17.44 -12.97 -3.01
CA VAL A 89 -17.87 -11.63 -3.39
C VAL A 89 -17.34 -11.21 -4.77
N LYS A 90 -17.92 -10.19 -5.36
CA LYS A 90 -17.43 -9.61 -6.63
C LYS A 90 -16.22 -8.72 -6.36
N LEU A 91 -15.26 -8.70 -7.28
CA LEU A 91 -14.14 -7.75 -7.28
C LEU A 91 -14.56 -6.48 -8.03
N GLU A 92 -14.35 -5.33 -7.38
CA GLU A 92 -14.41 -4.00 -7.99
C GLU A 92 -13.04 -3.34 -7.89
N ILE A 93 -12.47 -2.95 -9.04
CA ILE A 93 -11.11 -2.41 -9.12
C ILE A 93 -11.15 -0.90 -9.25
N THR A 94 -10.43 -0.21 -8.37
CA THR A 94 -10.05 1.19 -8.52
C THR A 94 -8.59 1.24 -8.96
N ASP A 95 -8.32 1.89 -10.10
CA ASP A 95 -6.95 2.12 -10.56
C ASP A 95 -6.24 3.12 -9.63
N VAL A 96 -5.06 2.75 -9.17
CA VAL A 96 -4.23 3.56 -8.27
C VAL A 96 -2.76 3.54 -8.71
N ASP A 97 -2.00 4.50 -8.21
CA ASP A 97 -0.55 4.61 -8.41
C ASP A 97 0.19 4.80 -7.08
N GLY A 98 1.48 5.09 -7.13
CA GLY A 98 2.32 5.29 -5.94
C GLY A 98 1.80 6.39 -5.00
N GLU A 99 1.28 7.47 -5.55
CA GLU A 99 0.79 8.64 -4.81
C GLU A 99 -0.64 8.43 -4.28
N THR A 100 -1.50 7.75 -5.02
CA THR A 100 -2.95 7.69 -4.75
C THR A 100 -3.40 6.46 -3.97
N ARG A 101 -2.62 5.36 -3.94
CA ARG A 101 -3.00 4.09 -3.29
C ARG A 101 -3.25 4.21 -1.79
N ILE A 102 -2.40 4.94 -1.04
CA ILE A 102 -2.59 5.14 0.41
C ILE A 102 -3.79 6.07 0.69
N PRO A 103 -3.93 7.24 0.04
CA PRO A 103 -5.14 8.06 0.15
C PRO A 103 -6.44 7.33 -0.19
N ALA A 104 -6.44 6.47 -1.23
CA ALA A 104 -7.63 5.68 -1.57
C ALA A 104 -8.04 4.72 -0.44
N LEU A 105 -7.07 4.12 0.24
CA LEU A 105 -7.30 3.21 1.37
C LEU A 105 -7.74 3.98 2.62
N THR A 106 -7.04 5.06 3.00
CA THR A 106 -7.33 5.81 4.23
C THR A 106 -8.65 6.59 4.17
N SER A 107 -9.11 6.96 2.97
CA SER A 107 -10.43 7.57 2.77
C SER A 107 -11.58 6.57 2.71
N GLY A 108 -11.30 5.25 2.71
CA GLY A 108 -12.31 4.21 2.57
C GLY A 108 -12.88 4.09 1.15
N ARG A 109 -12.24 4.70 0.14
CA ARG A 109 -12.62 4.51 -1.27
C ARG A 109 -12.40 3.06 -1.71
N VAL A 110 -11.36 2.42 -1.19
CA VAL A 110 -11.08 0.99 -1.34
C VAL A 110 -10.96 0.31 0.02
N ASP A 111 -11.21 -0.99 0.07
CA ASP A 111 -11.11 -1.79 1.29
C ASP A 111 -9.70 -2.37 1.48
N ILE A 112 -8.98 -2.56 0.37
CA ILE A 112 -7.70 -3.25 0.30
C ILE A 112 -6.89 -2.73 -0.90
N VAL A 113 -5.57 -2.83 -0.84
CA VAL A 113 -4.68 -2.39 -1.92
C VAL A 113 -3.71 -3.51 -2.30
N PHE A 114 -3.77 -3.93 -3.58
CA PHE A 114 -2.80 -4.77 -4.27
C PHE A 114 -2.12 -3.90 -5.34
N ALA A 115 -0.98 -3.33 -5.05
CA ALA A 115 -0.36 -2.33 -5.92
C ALA A 115 1.17 -2.35 -5.83
N ASN A 116 1.78 -3.56 -5.86
CA ASN A 116 3.23 -3.74 -5.75
C ASN A 116 3.83 -2.86 -4.64
N MET A 117 3.20 -2.88 -3.45
CA MET A 117 3.50 -1.88 -2.43
C MET A 117 4.51 -2.39 -1.41
N THR A 118 5.69 -1.80 -1.38
CA THR A 118 6.68 -2.02 -0.33
C THR A 118 6.11 -1.69 1.04
N GLY A 119 6.11 -2.69 1.94
CA GLY A 119 5.82 -2.50 3.36
C GLY A 119 7.02 -1.87 4.07
N ASN A 120 6.91 -0.62 4.49
CA ASN A 120 7.94 0.07 5.25
C ASN A 120 7.37 0.82 6.46
N LEU A 121 8.27 1.23 7.37
CA LEU A 121 7.87 1.85 8.64
C LEU A 121 7.16 3.20 8.45
N GLU A 122 7.51 3.97 7.41
CA GLU A 122 6.89 5.26 7.15
C GLU A 122 5.43 5.08 6.75
N ARG A 123 5.16 4.22 5.77
CA ARG A 123 3.80 3.90 5.32
C ARG A 123 2.99 3.21 6.42
N ALA A 124 3.66 2.37 7.26
CA ALA A 124 3.03 1.70 8.39
C ALA A 124 2.50 2.65 9.48
N LYS A 125 2.89 3.92 9.51
CA LYS A 125 2.26 4.93 10.37
C LYS A 125 0.81 5.19 9.96
N SER A 126 0.48 5.12 8.67
CA SER A 126 -0.83 5.48 8.11
C SER A 126 -1.74 4.30 7.81
N ILE A 127 -1.18 3.14 7.43
CA ILE A 127 -1.91 1.93 7.04
C ILE A 127 -1.35 0.70 7.76
N ASN A 128 -2.06 -0.43 7.68
CA ASN A 128 -1.54 -1.75 8.02
C ASN A 128 -1.03 -2.44 6.76
N PHE A 129 -0.18 -3.43 6.95
CA PHE A 129 0.32 -4.31 5.92
C PHE A 129 0.04 -5.77 6.27
N SER A 130 -0.17 -6.59 5.25
CA SER A 130 -0.13 -8.05 5.38
C SER A 130 1.31 -8.55 5.58
N THR A 131 1.47 -9.83 5.86
CA THR A 131 2.70 -10.56 5.54
C THR A 131 3.01 -10.38 4.05
N PRO A 132 4.31 -10.39 3.65
CA PRO A 132 4.69 -10.22 2.24
C PRO A 132 4.17 -11.36 1.37
N TYR A 133 3.69 -11.02 0.17
CA TYR A 133 3.31 -12.01 -0.85
C TYR A 133 4.32 -12.08 -2.00
N LEU A 134 5.29 -11.13 -2.03
CA LEU A 134 6.40 -11.08 -2.97
C LEU A 134 7.56 -10.31 -2.32
N ARG A 135 8.78 -10.50 -2.82
CA ARG A 135 9.93 -9.64 -2.52
C ARG A 135 10.46 -9.04 -3.80
N ALA A 136 10.94 -7.83 -3.69
CA ALA A 136 11.65 -7.14 -4.74
C ALA A 136 12.77 -6.30 -4.12
N GLY A 137 13.58 -5.69 -4.94
CA GLY A 137 14.49 -4.64 -4.50
C GLY A 137 14.64 -3.66 -5.66
N ILE A 138 15.04 -2.44 -5.36
CA ILE A 138 15.16 -1.41 -6.39
C ILE A 138 16.35 -1.69 -7.29
N LYS A 139 16.11 -1.64 -8.59
CA LYS A 139 17.12 -1.68 -9.67
C LYS A 139 17.07 -0.43 -10.52
N MET A 140 18.16 -0.21 -11.23
CA MET A 140 18.29 0.83 -12.24
C MET A 140 18.06 0.25 -13.64
N MET A 141 17.30 0.96 -14.47
CA MET A 141 17.15 0.67 -15.90
C MET A 141 17.62 1.87 -16.71
N VAL A 142 18.39 1.59 -17.76
CA VAL A 142 18.96 2.58 -18.67
C VAL A 142 18.74 2.15 -20.12
N ARG A 143 18.97 3.04 -21.08
CA ARG A 143 19.03 2.64 -22.50
C ARG A 143 20.29 1.82 -22.76
N ASN A 144 20.20 0.95 -23.76
CA ASN A 144 21.37 0.25 -24.29
C ASN A 144 22.43 1.26 -24.75
N GLY A 145 23.69 0.94 -24.48
CA GLY A 145 24.83 1.84 -24.76
C GLY A 145 25.07 2.94 -23.72
N SER A 146 24.25 3.04 -22.66
CA SER A 146 24.52 3.92 -21.52
C SER A 146 25.78 3.49 -20.77
N SER A 147 26.62 4.45 -20.38
CA SER A 147 27.81 4.23 -19.56
C SER A 147 27.53 4.21 -18.05
N HIS A 148 26.28 4.51 -17.65
CA HIS A 148 25.92 4.52 -16.23
C HIS A 148 25.68 3.10 -15.73
N GLU A 149 26.49 2.66 -14.77
CA GLU A 149 26.41 1.30 -14.20
C GLU A 149 25.77 1.27 -12.82
N VAL A 150 25.92 2.34 -12.06
CA VAL A 150 25.41 2.48 -10.69
C VAL A 150 24.73 3.84 -10.49
N VAL A 151 23.91 3.96 -9.45
CA VAL A 151 23.16 5.21 -9.17
C VAL A 151 24.08 6.40 -8.93
N GLU A 152 25.26 6.15 -8.38
CA GLU A 152 26.28 7.18 -8.09
C GLU A 152 26.76 7.87 -9.38
N ASP A 153 26.76 7.18 -10.53
CA ASP A 153 27.11 7.73 -11.86
C ASP A 153 26.10 8.80 -12.32
N LEU A 154 24.91 8.77 -11.74
CA LEU A 154 23.83 9.69 -12.10
C LEU A 154 23.81 10.97 -11.27
N ASN A 155 24.72 11.14 -10.30
CA ASN A 155 24.69 12.30 -9.39
C ASN A 155 25.31 13.57 -10.02
N SER A 156 24.71 14.06 -11.09
CA SER A 156 25.11 15.25 -11.84
C SER A 156 23.89 16.04 -12.30
N SER A 157 24.01 17.38 -12.33
CA SER A 157 22.95 18.27 -12.81
C SER A 157 22.66 18.17 -14.31
N SER A 158 23.52 17.47 -15.08
CA SER A 158 23.28 17.18 -16.49
C SER A 158 22.45 15.93 -16.73
N ILE A 159 22.17 15.14 -15.69
CA ILE A 159 21.45 13.87 -15.74
C ILE A 159 19.97 14.08 -15.39
N LYS A 160 19.10 13.38 -16.10
CA LYS A 160 17.66 13.33 -15.86
C LYS A 160 17.23 11.92 -15.47
N ILE A 161 16.50 11.78 -14.38
CA ILE A 161 15.99 10.52 -13.88
C ILE A 161 14.46 10.57 -13.84
N ALA A 162 13.78 9.64 -14.53
CA ALA A 162 12.34 9.50 -14.38
C ALA A 162 12.00 8.77 -13.09
N VAL A 163 11.08 9.32 -12.31
CA VAL A 163 10.57 8.71 -11.08
C VAL A 163 9.05 8.85 -10.98
N ALA A 164 8.39 7.83 -10.47
CA ALA A 164 6.99 7.92 -10.10
C ALA A 164 6.86 8.39 -8.64
N ARG A 165 5.94 9.34 -8.38
CA ARG A 165 5.73 9.89 -7.04
C ARG A 165 5.27 8.81 -6.04
N GLY A 166 5.76 8.92 -4.81
CA GLY A 166 5.37 8.03 -3.70
C GLY A 166 5.94 6.62 -3.81
N THR A 167 6.98 6.41 -4.64
CA THR A 167 7.68 5.13 -4.79
C THR A 167 9.01 5.09 -4.06
N THR A 168 9.49 3.89 -3.77
CA THR A 168 10.83 3.65 -3.21
C THR A 168 11.93 3.95 -4.24
N GLY A 169 11.62 3.91 -5.53
CA GLY A 169 12.51 4.35 -6.60
C GLY A 169 12.77 5.86 -6.56
N GLU A 170 11.74 6.68 -6.26
CA GLU A 170 11.90 8.12 -6.01
C GLU A 170 12.80 8.36 -4.78
N GLU A 171 12.54 7.66 -3.66
CA GLU A 171 13.32 7.78 -2.43
C GLU A 171 14.80 7.48 -2.68
N LEU A 172 15.10 6.44 -3.46
CA LEU A 172 16.46 6.05 -3.81
C LEU A 172 17.14 7.13 -4.68
N ALA A 173 16.46 7.64 -5.70
CA ALA A 173 17.00 8.70 -6.57
C ALA A 173 17.34 9.97 -5.76
N LEU A 174 16.45 10.39 -4.86
CA LEU A 174 16.69 11.54 -3.98
C LEU A 174 17.88 11.32 -3.04
N ALA A 175 18.07 10.10 -2.51
CA ALA A 175 19.13 9.79 -1.57
C ALA A 175 20.50 9.69 -2.22
N TYR A 176 20.61 9.10 -3.40
CA TYR A 176 21.90 8.73 -4.03
C TYR A 176 22.29 9.63 -5.22
N ALA A 177 21.33 10.28 -5.87
CA ALA A 177 21.58 11.19 -6.98
C ALA A 177 20.93 12.58 -6.77
N PRO A 178 21.18 13.25 -5.62
CA PRO A 178 20.50 14.51 -5.28
C PRO A 178 20.81 15.69 -6.20
N LYS A 179 21.82 15.59 -7.07
CA LYS A 179 22.14 16.64 -8.07
C LYS A 179 21.41 16.42 -9.39
N ALA A 180 20.88 15.23 -9.64
CA ALA A 180 20.17 14.95 -10.89
C ALA A 180 18.83 15.68 -10.92
N GLU A 181 18.37 15.99 -12.15
CA GLU A 181 17.03 16.49 -12.39
C GLU A 181 16.04 15.32 -12.33
N LEU A 182 15.11 15.34 -11.38
CA LEU A 182 14.04 14.34 -11.32
C LEU A 182 12.88 14.77 -12.22
N VAL A 183 12.55 13.91 -13.18
CA VAL A 183 11.39 14.06 -14.07
C VAL A 183 10.26 13.20 -13.50
N TYR A 184 9.30 13.87 -12.87
CA TYR A 184 8.17 13.21 -12.22
C TYR A 184 7.10 12.79 -13.21
N VAL A 185 6.69 11.54 -13.10
CA VAL A 185 5.60 10.94 -13.87
C VAL A 185 4.63 10.20 -12.93
N ALA A 186 3.48 9.79 -13.46
CA ALA A 186 2.46 9.14 -12.65
C ALA A 186 2.84 7.69 -12.32
N ASN A 187 3.51 6.97 -13.23
CA ASN A 187 3.67 5.52 -13.13
C ASN A 187 4.88 4.98 -13.89
N PHE A 188 5.12 3.67 -13.75
CA PHE A 188 6.27 2.98 -14.37
C PHE A 188 6.21 2.91 -15.91
N THR A 189 5.03 2.81 -16.48
CA THR A 189 4.88 2.84 -17.95
C THR A 189 5.37 4.17 -18.53
N ASP A 190 5.04 5.29 -17.89
CA ASP A 190 5.49 6.62 -18.30
C ASP A 190 7.01 6.78 -18.11
N GLN A 191 7.58 6.27 -16.99
CA GLN A 191 9.03 6.24 -16.78
C GLN A 191 9.73 5.52 -17.94
N THR A 192 9.25 4.33 -18.28
CA THR A 192 9.78 3.51 -19.36
C THR A 192 9.69 4.21 -20.72
N LEU A 193 8.58 4.87 -20.99
CA LEU A 193 8.37 5.62 -22.23
C LEU A 193 9.37 6.78 -22.37
N LEU A 194 9.56 7.58 -21.32
CA LEU A 194 10.53 8.67 -21.32
C LEU A 194 11.96 8.16 -21.52
N LEU A 195 12.30 7.04 -20.90
CA LEU A 195 13.60 6.39 -21.04
C LEU A 195 13.84 5.93 -22.48
N LYS A 196 12.88 5.25 -23.11
CA LYS A 196 12.95 4.83 -24.53
C LYS A 196 13.10 6.02 -25.46
N GLN A 197 12.38 7.10 -25.22
CA GLN A 197 12.45 8.33 -26.03
C GLN A 197 13.74 9.12 -25.83
N GLY A 198 14.62 8.73 -24.93
CA GLY A 198 15.85 9.46 -24.62
C GLY A 198 15.65 10.80 -23.92
N LYS A 199 14.48 11.00 -23.31
CA LYS A 199 14.15 12.22 -22.55
C LYS A 199 14.71 12.21 -21.14
N VAL A 200 15.06 11.02 -20.63
CA VAL A 200 15.74 10.77 -19.37
C VAL A 200 16.87 9.77 -19.56
N ASP A 201 17.81 9.73 -18.63
CA ASP A 201 18.99 8.87 -18.70
C ASP A 201 18.79 7.54 -17.98
N ALA A 202 17.99 7.52 -16.92
CA ALA A 202 17.71 6.35 -16.11
C ALA A 202 16.32 6.40 -15.48
N THR A 203 15.90 5.25 -14.96
CA THR A 203 14.77 5.12 -14.03
C THR A 203 15.07 4.06 -12.97
N PHE A 204 14.35 4.13 -11.86
CA PHE A 204 14.44 3.18 -10.73
C PHE A 204 13.07 2.64 -10.42
N GLU A 205 12.99 1.30 -10.27
CA GLU A 205 11.77 0.62 -9.86
C GLU A 205 12.13 -0.77 -9.31
N ASP A 206 11.14 -1.50 -8.83
CA ASP A 206 11.30 -2.86 -8.34
C ASP A 206 11.90 -3.79 -9.40
N SER A 207 12.81 -4.67 -8.98
CA SER A 207 13.53 -5.63 -9.84
C SER A 207 12.59 -6.48 -10.68
N THR A 208 11.43 -6.85 -10.13
CA THR A 208 10.41 -7.63 -10.83
C THR A 208 9.84 -6.90 -12.06
N LEU A 209 9.71 -5.58 -12.00
CA LEU A 209 9.28 -4.74 -13.11
C LEU A 209 10.43 -4.43 -14.07
N ILE A 210 11.58 -4.05 -13.53
CA ILE A 210 12.78 -3.68 -14.32
C ILE A 210 13.26 -4.84 -15.15
N ASP A 211 13.47 -6.03 -14.55
CA ASP A 211 13.99 -7.20 -15.24
C ASP A 211 13.03 -7.70 -16.33
N PHE A 212 11.73 -7.70 -16.03
CA PHE A 212 10.71 -8.06 -17.01
C PHE A 212 10.70 -7.07 -18.19
N THR A 213 10.66 -5.77 -17.92
CA THR A 213 10.58 -4.75 -18.95
C THR A 213 11.83 -4.70 -19.83
N ALA A 214 13.01 -4.80 -19.23
CA ALA A 214 14.28 -4.90 -19.97
C ALA A 214 14.31 -6.15 -20.84
N GLY A 215 13.88 -7.31 -20.32
CA GLY A 215 13.79 -8.56 -21.07
C GLY A 215 12.86 -8.48 -22.29
N GLN A 216 11.74 -7.77 -22.17
CA GLN A 216 10.77 -7.57 -23.27
C GLN A 216 11.19 -6.47 -24.27
N SER A 217 12.19 -5.66 -23.94
CA SER A 217 12.59 -4.49 -24.74
C SER A 217 13.37 -4.82 -26.02
N LYS A 218 13.63 -6.10 -26.31
CA LYS A 218 14.45 -6.54 -27.45
C LYS A 218 15.85 -5.91 -27.46
N GLY A 219 16.41 -5.64 -26.28
CA GLY A 219 17.74 -5.05 -26.11
C GLY A 219 17.79 -3.52 -26.20
N GLU A 220 16.66 -2.85 -26.26
CA GLU A 220 16.59 -1.38 -26.22
C GLU A 220 16.89 -0.81 -24.82
N LEU A 221 16.43 -1.52 -23.80
CA LEU A 221 16.62 -1.16 -22.38
C LEU A 221 17.45 -2.24 -21.69
N VAL A 222 18.23 -1.80 -20.69
CA VAL A 222 19.13 -2.66 -19.92
C VAL A 222 18.86 -2.46 -18.43
N ALA A 223 18.52 -3.55 -17.74
CA ALA A 223 18.50 -3.62 -16.29
C ALA A 223 19.95 -3.73 -15.75
N ARG A 224 20.33 -2.86 -14.86
CA ARG A 224 21.65 -2.98 -14.18
C ARG A 224 21.56 -4.06 -13.09
N SER A 225 22.68 -4.74 -12.87
CA SER A 225 22.72 -5.92 -11.99
C SER A 225 22.59 -5.60 -10.51
N LYS A 226 23.03 -4.40 -10.10
CA LYS A 226 23.03 -3.99 -8.69
C LYS A 226 21.60 -3.88 -8.15
N LEU A 227 21.35 -4.60 -7.07
CA LEU A 227 20.13 -4.48 -6.26
C LEU A 227 20.42 -3.56 -5.08
N TYR A 228 19.66 -2.47 -4.95
CA TYR A 228 19.91 -1.45 -3.94
C TYR A 228 19.19 -1.71 -2.63
N THR A 229 18.08 -2.42 -2.68
CA THR A 229 17.24 -2.76 -1.52
C THR A 229 16.81 -4.22 -1.58
N SER A 230 16.19 -4.71 -0.50
CA SER A 230 15.48 -6.00 -0.45
C SER A 230 14.18 -5.78 0.30
N ASP A 231 13.13 -5.54 -0.46
CA ASP A 231 11.88 -4.99 0.05
C ASP A 231 10.77 -6.05 0.12
N PRO A 232 10.03 -6.10 1.23
CA PRO A 232 8.80 -6.89 1.31
C PRO A 232 7.69 -6.20 0.53
N ILE A 233 7.07 -6.92 -0.40
CA ILE A 233 5.88 -6.44 -1.12
C ILE A 233 4.66 -6.98 -0.40
N CYS A 234 3.81 -6.07 0.08
CA CYS A 234 2.71 -6.36 0.98
C CYS A 234 1.38 -5.82 0.45
N ILE A 235 0.30 -6.43 0.92
CA ILE A 235 -1.06 -5.94 0.69
C ILE A 235 -1.33 -4.82 1.71
N GLY A 236 -1.83 -3.67 1.24
CA GLY A 236 -2.20 -2.55 2.09
C GLY A 236 -3.61 -2.68 2.67
N LEU A 237 -3.75 -2.38 3.96
CA LEU A 237 -4.97 -2.55 4.75
C LEU A 237 -5.24 -1.31 5.62
N PRO A 238 -6.51 -0.99 5.93
CA PRO A 238 -6.83 0.13 6.81
C PRO A 238 -6.26 -0.06 8.23
N LYS A 239 -6.07 1.04 8.97
CA LYS A 239 -5.78 0.98 10.41
C LYS A 239 -6.98 0.49 11.21
N GLY A 240 -6.71 -0.11 12.39
CA GLY A 240 -7.75 -0.49 13.36
C GLY A 240 -8.52 -1.78 13.02
N VAL A 241 -8.14 -2.51 11.97
CA VAL A 241 -8.87 -3.69 11.46
C VAL A 241 -8.05 -4.98 11.59
N MET A 242 -7.50 -5.25 12.76
CA MET A 242 -6.57 -6.39 12.99
C MET A 242 -7.15 -7.75 12.62
N GLU A 243 -8.46 -7.95 12.78
CA GLU A 243 -9.14 -9.17 12.34
C GLU A 243 -9.05 -9.36 10.83
N PHE A 244 -9.26 -8.29 10.07
CA PHE A 244 -9.12 -8.31 8.61
C PHE A 244 -7.66 -8.54 8.18
N VAL A 245 -6.70 -7.90 8.87
CA VAL A 245 -5.26 -8.16 8.65
C VAL A 245 -4.93 -9.64 8.82
N ARG A 246 -5.39 -10.28 9.91
CA ARG A 246 -5.14 -11.70 10.17
C ARG A 246 -5.77 -12.61 9.11
N TYR A 247 -6.94 -12.27 8.61
CA TYR A 247 -7.55 -13.03 7.52
C TYR A 247 -6.73 -12.92 6.23
N VAL A 248 -6.25 -11.72 5.89
CA VAL A 248 -5.39 -11.51 4.73
C VAL A 248 -4.04 -12.22 4.89
N ASP A 249 -3.45 -12.21 6.08
CA ASP A 249 -2.21 -12.96 6.36
C ASP A 249 -2.41 -14.48 6.19
N MET A 250 -3.54 -15.01 6.64
CA MET A 250 -3.90 -16.42 6.43
C MET A 250 -4.09 -16.73 4.95
N PHE A 251 -4.74 -15.82 4.19
CA PHE A 251 -4.86 -15.93 2.74
C PHE A 251 -3.49 -15.98 2.06
N VAL A 252 -2.57 -15.04 2.38
CA VAL A 252 -1.21 -15.03 1.82
C VAL A 252 -0.48 -16.33 2.14
N SER A 253 -0.53 -16.79 3.39
CA SER A 253 0.09 -18.04 3.81
C SER A 253 -0.46 -19.24 3.03
N TRP A 254 -1.78 -19.29 2.82
CA TRP A 254 -2.42 -20.35 2.03
C TRP A 254 -2.01 -20.30 0.55
N MET A 255 -1.93 -19.12 -0.05
CA MET A 255 -1.52 -18.95 -1.44
C MET A 255 -0.09 -19.47 -1.69
N ILE A 256 0.80 -19.24 -0.71
CA ILE A 256 2.18 -19.71 -0.77
C ILE A 256 2.24 -21.24 -0.54
N SER A 257 1.61 -21.74 0.53
CA SER A 257 1.67 -23.15 0.90
C SER A 257 0.98 -24.09 -0.10
N SER A 258 -0.04 -23.60 -0.81
CA SER A 258 -0.71 -24.33 -1.88
C SER A 258 0.05 -24.36 -3.20
N GLY A 259 1.11 -23.56 -3.34
CA GLY A 259 1.85 -23.37 -4.60
C GLY A 259 1.21 -22.41 -5.60
N TRP A 260 0.01 -21.90 -5.30
CA TRP A 260 -0.72 -21.01 -6.21
C TRP A 260 0.04 -19.72 -6.51
N GLN A 261 0.71 -19.15 -5.51
CA GLN A 261 1.57 -17.98 -5.69
C GLN A 261 2.67 -18.23 -6.73
N LYS A 262 3.37 -19.37 -6.61
CA LYS A 262 4.44 -19.78 -7.54
C LYS A 262 3.88 -19.95 -8.96
N GLU A 263 2.77 -20.64 -9.11
CA GLU A 263 2.11 -20.84 -10.41
C GLU A 263 1.70 -19.51 -11.04
N THR A 264 1.15 -18.59 -10.25
CA THR A 264 0.75 -17.26 -10.72
C THR A 264 1.97 -16.41 -11.09
N TYR A 265 3.07 -16.51 -10.33
CA TYR A 265 4.32 -15.86 -10.71
C TYR A 265 4.83 -16.38 -12.06
N MET A 266 4.92 -17.71 -12.22
CA MET A 266 5.35 -18.34 -13.49
C MET A 266 4.47 -17.95 -14.68
N LYS A 267 3.15 -17.82 -14.46
CA LYS A 267 2.21 -17.33 -15.49
C LYS A 267 2.62 -15.96 -16.04
N TRP A 268 3.07 -15.05 -15.16
CA TRP A 268 3.31 -13.67 -15.54
C TRP A 268 4.76 -13.37 -15.94
N TRP A 269 5.74 -13.99 -15.28
CA TRP A 269 7.16 -13.79 -15.59
C TRP A 269 7.77 -14.86 -16.50
N GLY A 270 7.09 -15.98 -16.68
CA GLY A 270 7.59 -17.09 -17.52
C GLY A 270 8.74 -17.89 -16.89
N THR A 271 9.11 -17.59 -15.65
CA THR A 271 10.19 -18.25 -14.91
C THR A 271 9.75 -18.55 -13.47
N GLU A 272 10.43 -19.48 -12.82
CA GLU A 272 10.22 -19.70 -11.39
C GLU A 272 10.71 -18.47 -10.58
N PRO A 273 9.99 -18.10 -9.51
CA PRO A 273 10.50 -17.09 -8.59
C PRO A 273 11.75 -17.61 -7.89
N THR A 274 12.76 -16.74 -7.71
CA THR A 274 13.92 -17.09 -6.89
C THR A 274 13.52 -17.28 -5.43
N ALA A 275 14.34 -18.04 -4.66
CA ALA A 275 14.10 -18.22 -3.23
C ALA A 275 13.99 -16.88 -2.47
N GLU A 276 14.75 -15.87 -2.91
CA GLU A 276 14.72 -14.52 -2.34
C GLU A 276 13.39 -13.80 -2.58
N LEU A 277 12.76 -14.02 -3.75
CA LEU A 277 11.47 -13.42 -4.09
C LEU A 277 10.29 -14.01 -3.30
N VAL A 278 10.44 -15.23 -2.80
CA VAL A 278 9.40 -15.93 -2.01
C VAL A 278 9.79 -16.13 -0.55
N ALA A 279 10.99 -15.73 -0.14
CA ALA A 279 11.41 -15.82 1.24
C ALA A 279 10.50 -14.96 2.12
N LEU A 280 9.73 -15.63 2.93
CA LEU A 280 8.97 -15.03 4.03
C LEU A 280 9.92 -14.79 5.21
N TRP A 281 9.52 -13.93 6.11
CA TRP A 281 10.23 -13.57 7.34
C TRP A 281 10.74 -14.76 8.12
#